data_3af37fd220e73245ba40fc9af6c8d803
#
_entry.id   3af37fd220e73245ba40fc9af6c8d803
#
_cell.length_a   1.000
_cell.length_b   1.000
_cell.length_c   1.000
_cell.angle_alpha   90.00
_cell.angle_beta   90.00
_cell.angle_gamma   90.00
#
_symmetry.space_group_name_H-M   'P 1'
#
loop_
_entity.id
_entity.type
_entity.pdbx_description
1 polymer ?
#
loop_
_entity_poly.entity_id
_entity_poly.type
_entity_poly.pdbx_seq_one_letter_code
_entity_poly.pdbx_strand_id
1 'polypeptide(L)'
;MEEENKIGLIPATFMVAGNMMGSGVFMLPANLAGIGSIAIIGWIITTIGAIALALVFAKLTQIYPAAGGPYAYAKKAFGDYMGYQTNLVYWLANVVGNVALAVAGLGYLTTFFPVLKDPLVMALAQIAVIWFFTYANILGPNVVAKIQSMTTSFALLPIVGVAILGWFWFNTDTYMQGWNVTGKSDMTAIGMTLNFTLWAFVGVESASVSTAVVKNPTRNVPIATVTGVIIAAVCYILSSSAIMGIIENKELISSAAPFSDAVSIALGKRAGDIVAICAAIGCLGSLGGWTLLVGQTAQAAANDGLFGKVFACETKKGVPATGLAIVAFIMTLQVLATMSPTASEQFGKVASIAVIMTLLPYIYSAVSIKIIGREKLNKNQGIFYTIVGLIAAFYSMAAMIGSDPAQTRWALMFVIFTIILYEMSVNRQLEMEGKNQKITCVVPAWVRYLTLLATITALVLTFFISFKDETNLKLHMKSHFPAQEHSDTLS
;
A
#
# COMPACT_ATOMS: atom_id res chain seq x y z
N MET A 1 -17.13 -23.56 5.20
CA MET A 1 -18.00 -22.86 4.20
C MET A 1 -18.31 -23.86 3.13
N GLU A 2 -19.60 -24.07 2.87
CA GLU A 2 -20.05 -24.94 1.79
C GLU A 2 -19.49 -24.45 0.44
N GLU A 3 -19.20 -25.34 -0.49
CA GLU A 3 -18.58 -25.00 -1.79
C GLU A 3 -19.44 -24.05 -2.63
N GLU A 4 -20.74 -24.02 -2.41
CA GLU A 4 -21.67 -23.10 -3.08
C GLU A 4 -21.43 -21.62 -2.78
N ASN A 5 -20.87 -21.29 -1.62
CA ASN A 5 -20.62 -19.92 -1.18
C ASN A 5 -19.23 -19.38 -1.57
N LYS A 6 -18.41 -20.16 -2.26
CA LYS A 6 -17.09 -19.74 -2.72
C LYS A 6 -17.17 -19.00 -4.06
N ILE A 7 -16.29 -18.02 -4.26
CA ILE A 7 -16.22 -17.19 -5.49
C ILE A 7 -15.50 -17.93 -6.62
N GLY A 8 -16.00 -17.80 -7.85
CA GLY A 8 -15.40 -18.37 -9.06
C GLY A 8 -14.25 -17.53 -9.62
N LEU A 9 -13.75 -17.89 -10.80
CA LEU A 9 -12.62 -17.22 -11.46
C LEU A 9 -12.87 -15.73 -11.73
N ILE A 10 -14.00 -15.39 -12.37
CA ILE A 10 -14.31 -14.01 -12.76
C ILE A 10 -14.40 -13.09 -11.53
N PRO A 11 -15.21 -13.41 -10.49
CA PRO A 11 -15.21 -12.61 -9.26
C PRO A 11 -13.85 -12.53 -8.57
N ALA A 12 -13.04 -13.60 -8.60
CA ALA A 12 -11.69 -13.58 -8.05
C ALA A 12 -10.76 -12.62 -8.82
N THR A 13 -10.87 -12.57 -10.16
CA THR A 13 -10.12 -11.62 -11.00
C THR A 13 -10.53 -10.17 -10.69
N PHE A 14 -11.84 -9.91 -10.57
CA PHE A 14 -12.34 -8.58 -10.17
C PHE A 14 -11.93 -8.21 -8.75
N MET A 15 -11.85 -9.18 -7.84
CA MET A 15 -11.34 -8.94 -6.49
C MET A 15 -9.87 -8.49 -6.51
N VAL A 16 -9.01 -9.16 -7.29
CA VAL A 16 -7.59 -8.78 -7.42
C VAL A 16 -7.48 -7.39 -8.06
N ALA A 17 -8.08 -7.21 -9.23
CA ALA A 17 -8.06 -5.93 -9.94
C ALA A 17 -8.67 -4.81 -9.08
N GLY A 18 -9.80 -5.05 -8.44
CA GLY A 18 -10.50 -4.08 -7.58
C GLY A 18 -9.71 -3.70 -6.35
N ASN A 19 -9.02 -4.65 -5.70
CA ASN A 19 -8.17 -4.34 -4.55
C ASN A 19 -6.97 -3.47 -4.93
N MET A 20 -6.40 -3.66 -6.12
CA MET A 20 -5.36 -2.80 -6.64
C MET A 20 -5.90 -1.44 -7.13
N MET A 21 -7.01 -1.43 -7.89
CA MET A 21 -7.55 -0.23 -8.53
C MET A 21 -8.36 0.66 -7.58
N GLY A 22 -8.72 0.16 -6.42
CA GLY A 22 -9.64 0.85 -5.51
C GLY A 22 -9.10 2.09 -4.80
N SER A 23 -7.78 2.31 -4.79
CA SER A 23 -7.22 3.36 -3.95
C SER A 23 -6.11 4.19 -4.58
N GLY A 24 -5.15 3.48 -5.13
CA GLY A 24 -3.87 4.09 -5.43
C GLY A 24 -3.89 4.95 -6.68
N VAL A 25 -4.56 4.50 -7.71
CA VAL A 25 -4.51 5.11 -9.03
C VAL A 25 -5.04 6.55 -9.06
N PHE A 26 -6.02 6.87 -8.25
CA PHE A 26 -6.71 8.15 -8.29
C PHE A 26 -5.84 9.35 -7.91
N MET A 27 -4.88 9.19 -7.00
CA MET A 27 -4.00 10.25 -6.54
C MET A 27 -2.60 10.20 -7.20
N LEU A 28 -2.23 9.07 -7.81
CA LEU A 28 -0.90 8.87 -8.36
C LEU A 28 -0.51 9.85 -9.47
N PRO A 29 -1.39 10.27 -10.41
CA PRO A 29 -0.99 11.25 -11.41
C PRO A 29 -0.47 12.54 -10.79
N ALA A 30 -1.09 13.05 -9.72
CA ALA A 30 -0.64 14.24 -9.01
C ALA A 30 0.71 14.03 -8.30
N ASN A 31 0.88 12.89 -7.65
CA ASN A 31 2.14 12.56 -6.97
C ASN A 31 3.29 12.33 -7.96
N LEU A 32 3.03 11.64 -9.07
CA LEU A 32 4.02 11.40 -10.12
C LEU A 32 4.35 12.67 -10.90
N ALA A 33 3.43 13.64 -11.00
CA ALA A 33 3.70 14.95 -11.61
C ALA A 33 4.84 15.68 -10.89
N GLY A 34 5.04 15.45 -9.58
CA GLY A 34 6.18 15.96 -8.83
C GLY A 34 7.54 15.40 -9.28
N ILE A 35 7.53 14.31 -10.05
CA ILE A 35 8.71 13.70 -10.67
C ILE A 35 8.74 14.01 -12.17
N GLY A 36 7.60 13.87 -12.83
CA GLY A 36 7.39 14.14 -14.23
C GLY A 36 6.80 12.99 -15.02
N SER A 37 6.49 13.24 -16.29
CA SER A 37 5.91 12.25 -17.21
C SER A 37 6.86 11.11 -17.56
N ILE A 38 8.16 11.21 -17.25
CA ILE A 38 9.15 10.11 -17.21
C ILE A 38 8.65 8.91 -16.38
N ALA A 39 7.66 9.13 -15.53
CA ALA A 39 6.97 8.10 -14.75
C ALA A 39 6.41 6.96 -15.62
N ILE A 40 6.20 7.16 -16.93
CA ILE A 40 5.81 6.07 -17.83
C ILE A 40 6.85 4.94 -17.86
N ILE A 41 8.13 5.27 -17.77
CA ILE A 41 9.21 4.26 -17.67
C ILE A 41 9.12 3.52 -16.33
N GLY A 42 8.84 4.24 -15.25
CA GLY A 42 8.56 3.65 -13.94
C GLY A 42 7.37 2.69 -13.96
N TRP A 43 6.27 3.06 -14.62
CA TRP A 43 5.12 2.18 -14.83
C TRP A 43 5.46 0.89 -15.56
N ILE A 44 6.29 0.96 -16.62
CA ILE A 44 6.73 -0.22 -17.38
C ILE A 44 7.57 -1.14 -16.50
N ILE A 45 8.57 -0.60 -15.80
CA ILE A 45 9.45 -1.36 -14.92
C ILE A 45 8.63 -2.00 -13.78
N THR A 46 7.72 -1.23 -13.17
CA THR A 46 6.85 -1.72 -12.10
C THR A 46 5.89 -2.81 -12.60
N THR A 47 5.36 -2.69 -13.80
CA THR A 47 4.52 -3.72 -14.41
C THR A 47 5.26 -5.05 -14.54
N ILE A 48 6.52 -5.03 -15.00
CA ILE A 48 7.36 -6.24 -15.08
C ILE A 48 7.57 -6.83 -13.70
N GLY A 49 7.90 -6.01 -12.69
CA GLY A 49 8.05 -6.42 -11.30
C GLY A 49 6.77 -6.99 -10.70
N ALA A 50 5.64 -6.34 -10.93
CA ALA A 50 4.33 -6.77 -10.45
C ALA A 50 3.87 -8.09 -11.10
N ILE A 51 4.12 -8.30 -12.39
CA ILE A 51 3.87 -9.58 -13.06
C ILE A 51 4.76 -10.68 -12.47
N ALA A 52 6.03 -10.39 -12.19
CA ALA A 52 6.92 -11.34 -11.54
C ALA A 52 6.40 -11.71 -10.13
N LEU A 53 5.98 -10.74 -9.33
CA LEU A 53 5.32 -10.98 -8.03
C LEU A 53 4.03 -11.79 -8.18
N ALA A 54 3.18 -11.44 -9.15
CA ALA A 54 1.95 -12.18 -9.44
C ALA A 54 2.22 -13.66 -9.74
N LEU A 55 3.23 -13.95 -10.57
CA LEU A 55 3.65 -15.31 -10.90
C LEU A 55 4.19 -16.06 -9.67
N VAL A 56 4.94 -15.36 -8.78
CA VAL A 56 5.40 -15.93 -7.51
C VAL A 56 4.22 -16.30 -6.63
N PHE A 57 3.29 -15.38 -6.35
CA PHE A 57 2.11 -15.64 -5.51
C PHE A 57 1.21 -16.71 -6.11
N ALA A 58 0.99 -16.65 -7.44
CA ALA A 58 0.24 -17.64 -8.16
C ALA A 58 0.84 -19.05 -7.98
N LYS A 59 2.16 -19.18 -8.13
CA LYS A 59 2.82 -20.48 -7.98
C LYS A 59 2.86 -20.96 -6.54
N LEU A 60 3.15 -20.07 -5.60
CA LEU A 60 3.12 -20.41 -4.17
C LEU A 60 1.74 -20.92 -3.76
N THR A 61 0.65 -20.27 -4.21
CA THR A 61 -0.70 -20.75 -3.95
C THR A 61 -0.97 -22.13 -4.53
N GLN A 62 -0.42 -22.46 -5.72
CA GLN A 62 -0.56 -23.80 -6.31
C GLN A 62 0.12 -24.89 -5.49
N ILE A 63 1.36 -24.61 -5.03
CA ILE A 63 2.18 -25.64 -4.35
C ILE A 63 1.96 -25.66 -2.83
N TYR A 64 1.49 -24.56 -2.26
CA TYR A 64 1.20 -24.41 -0.84
C TYR A 64 -0.04 -23.52 -0.62
N PRO A 65 -1.26 -24.06 -0.79
CA PRO A 65 -2.52 -23.31 -0.70
C PRO A 65 -2.90 -23.05 0.77
N ALA A 66 -2.15 -22.16 1.42
CA ALA A 66 -2.41 -21.72 2.79
C ALA A 66 -3.00 -20.31 2.83
N ALA A 67 -3.95 -20.07 3.73
CA ALA A 67 -4.45 -18.72 4.01
C ALA A 67 -3.36 -17.87 4.67
N GLY A 68 -3.42 -16.54 4.46
CA GLY A 68 -2.45 -15.59 5.01
C GLY A 68 -1.36 -15.12 4.03
N GLY A 69 -1.31 -15.68 2.81
CA GLY A 69 -0.42 -15.19 1.74
C GLY A 69 1.05 -15.05 2.18
N PRO A 70 1.63 -13.82 2.11
CA PRO A 70 3.04 -13.59 2.45
C PRO A 70 3.47 -14.14 3.80
N TYR A 71 2.61 -14.01 4.82
CA TYR A 71 2.82 -14.56 6.15
C TYR A 71 3.05 -16.07 6.13
N ALA A 72 2.12 -16.81 5.50
CA ALA A 72 2.16 -18.27 5.47
C ALA A 72 3.37 -18.78 4.69
N TYR A 73 3.77 -18.09 3.63
CA TYR A 73 4.94 -18.45 2.82
C TYR A 73 6.25 -18.19 3.57
N ALA A 74 6.37 -17.04 4.23
CA ALA A 74 7.55 -16.72 5.04
C ALA A 74 7.69 -17.71 6.23
N LYS A 75 6.60 -18.00 6.94
CA LYS A 75 6.57 -18.99 8.03
C LYS A 75 7.01 -20.37 7.55
N LYS A 76 6.47 -20.83 6.41
CA LYS A 76 6.80 -22.14 5.84
C LYS A 76 8.26 -22.24 5.39
N ALA A 77 8.80 -21.17 4.81
CA ALA A 77 10.15 -21.18 4.24
C ALA A 77 11.26 -20.93 5.28
N PHE A 78 11.01 -20.04 6.26
CA PHE A 78 12.06 -19.49 7.13
C PHE A 78 11.76 -19.67 8.63
N GLY A 79 10.61 -20.24 9.00
CA GLY A 79 10.22 -20.47 10.39
C GLY A 79 9.39 -19.37 11.02
N ASP A 80 9.04 -19.58 12.30
CA ASP A 80 8.03 -18.80 13.02
C ASP A 80 8.40 -17.31 13.17
N TYR A 81 9.65 -17.00 13.46
CA TYR A 81 10.10 -15.60 13.57
C TYR A 81 9.89 -14.81 12.27
N MET A 82 10.27 -15.39 11.13
CA MET A 82 10.10 -14.72 9.84
C MET A 82 8.62 -14.63 9.45
N GLY A 83 7.82 -15.62 9.84
CA GLY A 83 6.36 -15.53 9.75
C GLY A 83 5.82 -14.37 10.56
N TYR A 84 6.18 -14.28 11.85
CA TYR A 84 5.79 -13.20 12.73
C TYR A 84 6.18 -11.81 12.18
N GLN A 85 7.45 -11.66 11.78
CA GLN A 85 7.95 -10.40 11.22
C GLN A 85 7.19 -10.01 9.96
N THR A 86 7.00 -10.96 9.04
CA THR A 86 6.24 -10.73 7.80
C THR A 86 4.81 -10.29 8.11
N ASN A 87 4.14 -10.97 9.06
CA ASN A 87 2.78 -10.62 9.44
C ASN A 87 2.70 -9.22 10.05
N LEU A 88 3.56 -8.91 11.00
CA LEU A 88 3.54 -7.63 11.71
C LEU A 88 3.83 -6.45 10.76
N VAL A 89 4.85 -6.60 9.90
CA VAL A 89 5.23 -5.56 8.94
C VAL A 89 4.13 -5.39 7.88
N TYR A 90 3.59 -6.47 7.33
CA TYR A 90 2.48 -6.45 6.38
C TYR A 90 1.21 -5.86 6.99
N TRP A 91 0.87 -6.26 8.22
CA TRP A 91 -0.28 -5.73 8.94
C TRP A 91 -0.16 -4.21 9.14
N LEU A 92 1.00 -3.74 9.61
CA LEU A 92 1.22 -2.32 9.83
C LEU A 92 1.25 -1.53 8.51
N ALA A 93 1.85 -2.09 7.44
CA ALA A 93 1.81 -1.50 6.11
C ALA A 93 0.36 -1.24 5.64
N ASN A 94 -0.53 -2.20 5.87
CA ASN A 94 -1.93 -2.07 5.50
C ASN A 94 -2.71 -1.11 6.42
N VAL A 95 -2.38 -1.07 7.72
CA VAL A 95 -2.93 -0.04 8.64
C VAL A 95 -2.58 1.36 8.13
N VAL A 96 -1.29 1.56 7.77
CA VAL A 96 -0.81 2.83 7.20
C VAL A 96 -1.50 3.12 5.86
N GLY A 97 -1.58 2.13 4.98
CA GLY A 97 -2.20 2.25 3.66
C GLY A 97 -3.69 2.62 3.71
N ASN A 98 -4.42 2.14 4.71
CA ASN A 98 -5.84 2.48 4.88
C ASN A 98 -6.08 3.98 5.10
N VAL A 99 -5.16 4.69 5.74
CA VAL A 99 -5.26 6.15 5.86
C VAL A 99 -5.12 6.82 4.49
N ALA A 100 -4.24 6.32 3.61
CA ALA A 100 -4.14 6.85 2.25
C ALA A 100 -5.47 6.72 1.46
N LEU A 101 -6.24 5.64 1.69
CA LEU A 101 -7.58 5.46 1.10
C LEU A 101 -8.56 6.54 1.57
N ALA A 102 -8.56 6.82 2.88
CA ALA A 102 -9.41 7.88 3.44
C ALA A 102 -9.01 9.26 2.88
N VAL A 103 -7.71 9.54 2.80
CA VAL A 103 -7.17 10.78 2.21
C VAL A 103 -7.61 10.92 0.75
N ALA A 104 -7.44 9.87 -0.06
CA ALA A 104 -7.82 9.90 -1.47
C ALA A 104 -9.32 10.12 -1.65
N GLY A 105 -10.16 9.34 -0.96
CA GLY A 105 -11.61 9.47 -1.07
C GLY A 105 -12.13 10.85 -0.67
N LEU A 106 -11.65 11.41 0.44
CA LEU A 106 -12.03 12.74 0.90
C LEU A 106 -11.41 13.86 0.05
N GLY A 107 -10.21 13.63 -0.53
CA GLY A 107 -9.59 14.54 -1.48
C GLY A 107 -10.52 14.83 -2.66
N TYR A 108 -11.14 13.80 -3.25
CA TYR A 108 -12.13 13.96 -4.32
C TYR A 108 -13.40 14.71 -3.87
N LEU A 109 -13.79 14.58 -2.60
CA LEU A 109 -14.94 15.31 -2.06
C LEU A 109 -14.67 16.81 -1.84
N THR A 110 -13.41 17.26 -1.86
CA THR A 110 -13.10 18.71 -1.80
C THR A 110 -13.69 19.48 -2.97
N THR A 111 -13.97 18.82 -4.08
CA THR A 111 -14.66 19.37 -5.25
C THR A 111 -16.06 19.91 -4.89
N PHE A 112 -16.76 19.22 -3.98
CA PHE A 112 -18.12 19.56 -3.55
C PHE A 112 -18.14 20.32 -2.22
N PHE A 113 -17.19 20.01 -1.34
CA PHE A 113 -17.10 20.56 0.01
C PHE A 113 -15.77 21.28 0.23
N PRO A 114 -15.66 22.56 -0.19
CA PRO A 114 -14.41 23.32 -0.06
C PRO A 114 -13.87 23.43 1.38
N VAL A 115 -14.72 23.26 2.38
CA VAL A 115 -14.34 23.23 3.81
C VAL A 115 -13.33 22.11 4.11
N LEU A 116 -13.34 21.01 3.34
CA LEU A 116 -12.36 19.92 3.45
C LEU A 116 -10.95 20.32 3.00
N LYS A 117 -10.74 21.52 2.44
CA LYS A 117 -9.39 22.04 2.15
C LYS A 117 -8.68 22.51 3.42
N ASP A 118 -9.41 22.75 4.51
CA ASP A 118 -8.80 23.01 5.81
C ASP A 118 -8.20 21.70 6.37
N PRO A 119 -6.91 21.69 6.76
CA PRO A 119 -6.24 20.47 7.21
C PRO A 119 -6.88 19.83 8.45
N LEU A 120 -7.42 20.64 9.37
CA LEU A 120 -8.05 20.12 10.58
C LEU A 120 -9.41 19.48 10.24
N VAL A 121 -10.22 20.14 9.41
CA VAL A 121 -11.52 19.61 8.97
C VAL A 121 -11.30 18.33 8.17
N MET A 122 -10.29 18.29 7.31
CA MET A 122 -9.89 17.09 6.57
C MET A 122 -9.50 15.95 7.51
N ALA A 123 -8.69 16.21 8.52
CA ALA A 123 -8.29 15.19 9.50
C ALA A 123 -9.49 14.65 10.28
N LEU A 124 -10.39 15.51 10.73
CA LEU A 124 -11.63 15.09 11.44
C LEU A 124 -12.54 14.25 10.52
N ALA A 125 -12.68 14.62 9.26
CA ALA A 125 -13.43 13.85 8.27
C ALA A 125 -12.79 12.48 8.02
N GLN A 126 -11.46 12.40 7.90
CA GLN A 126 -10.73 11.12 7.77
C GLN A 126 -10.99 10.21 8.97
N ILE A 127 -10.90 10.74 10.19
CA ILE A 127 -11.18 9.99 11.42
C ILE A 127 -12.63 9.48 11.40
N ALA A 128 -13.59 10.33 11.07
CA ALA A 128 -15.00 9.94 11.01
C ALA A 128 -15.24 8.79 10.03
N VAL A 129 -14.66 8.85 8.83
CA VAL A 129 -14.77 7.81 7.80
C VAL A 129 -14.09 6.51 8.22
N ILE A 130 -12.91 6.58 8.84
CA ILE A 130 -12.20 5.41 9.38
C ILE A 130 -13.07 4.68 10.42
N TRP A 131 -13.65 5.40 11.39
CA TRP A 131 -14.51 4.81 12.40
C TRP A 131 -15.83 4.30 11.83
N PHE A 132 -16.40 4.97 10.83
CA PHE A 132 -17.60 4.50 10.12
C PHE A 132 -17.36 3.13 9.46
N PHE A 133 -16.28 2.97 8.69
CA PHE A 133 -15.97 1.69 8.04
C PHE A 133 -15.51 0.63 9.03
N THR A 134 -14.87 1.01 10.13
CA THR A 134 -14.59 0.08 11.24
C THR A 134 -15.87 -0.46 11.84
N TYR A 135 -16.85 0.40 12.11
CA TYR A 135 -18.15 -0.01 12.61
C TYR A 135 -18.89 -0.90 11.60
N ALA A 136 -18.91 -0.54 10.31
CA ALA A 136 -19.48 -1.37 9.27
C ALA A 136 -18.85 -2.78 9.21
N ASN A 137 -17.54 -2.89 9.42
CA ASN A 137 -16.85 -4.18 9.53
C ASN A 137 -17.30 -4.99 10.77
N ILE A 138 -17.51 -4.34 11.91
CA ILE A 138 -18.02 -5.00 13.14
C ILE A 138 -19.43 -5.55 12.94
N LEU A 139 -20.26 -4.93 12.09
CA LEU A 139 -21.59 -5.45 11.75
C LEU A 139 -21.54 -6.78 11.00
N GLY A 140 -20.44 -7.07 10.30
CA GLY A 140 -20.17 -8.37 9.69
C GLY A 140 -19.54 -8.27 8.29
N PRO A 141 -18.76 -9.28 7.88
CA PRO A 141 -18.03 -9.28 6.61
C PRO A 141 -18.95 -9.22 5.38
N ASN A 142 -20.14 -9.76 5.44
CA ASN A 142 -21.11 -9.71 4.33
C ASN A 142 -21.56 -8.28 4.00
N VAL A 143 -21.67 -7.39 5.00
CA VAL A 143 -22.02 -5.98 4.79
C VAL A 143 -20.93 -5.30 4.00
N VAL A 144 -19.67 -5.47 4.44
CA VAL A 144 -18.50 -4.88 3.79
C VAL A 144 -18.29 -5.42 2.38
N ALA A 145 -18.43 -6.74 2.18
CA ALA A 145 -18.28 -7.36 0.87
C ALA A 145 -19.30 -6.81 -0.16
N LYS A 146 -20.56 -6.58 0.25
CA LYS A 146 -21.55 -5.95 -0.61
C LYS A 146 -21.19 -4.52 -0.95
N ILE A 147 -20.81 -3.71 0.05
CA ILE A 147 -20.37 -2.33 -0.15
C ILE A 147 -19.17 -2.31 -1.12
N GLN A 148 -18.13 -3.11 -0.87
CA GLN A 148 -16.93 -3.16 -1.69
C GLN A 148 -17.22 -3.58 -3.13
N SER A 149 -18.05 -4.60 -3.36
CA SER A 149 -18.38 -5.05 -4.71
C SER A 149 -19.07 -3.95 -5.52
N MET A 150 -19.99 -3.21 -4.90
CA MET A 150 -20.66 -2.09 -5.55
C MET A 150 -19.71 -0.92 -5.82
N THR A 151 -18.92 -0.53 -4.82
CA THR A 151 -18.01 0.63 -4.92
C THR A 151 -16.85 0.39 -5.88
N THR A 152 -16.36 -0.85 -6.00
CA THR A 152 -15.34 -1.22 -7.00
C THR A 152 -15.83 -0.96 -8.43
N SER A 153 -17.11 -1.22 -8.73
CA SER A 153 -17.66 -0.92 -10.05
C SER A 153 -17.63 0.58 -10.35
N PHE A 154 -17.92 1.43 -9.37
CA PHE A 154 -17.80 2.88 -9.51
C PHE A 154 -16.34 3.33 -9.68
N ALA A 155 -15.39 2.71 -8.99
CA ALA A 155 -13.96 3.02 -9.14
C ALA A 155 -13.44 2.70 -10.55
N LEU A 156 -13.85 1.58 -11.13
CA LEU A 156 -13.38 1.15 -12.44
C LEU A 156 -13.84 2.09 -13.57
N LEU A 157 -15.01 2.70 -13.44
CA LEU A 157 -15.62 3.51 -14.49
C LEU A 157 -14.74 4.71 -14.91
N PRO A 158 -14.30 5.61 -14.01
CA PRO A 158 -13.41 6.70 -14.39
C PRO A 158 -12.02 6.23 -14.85
N ILE A 159 -11.48 5.16 -14.26
CA ILE A 159 -10.16 4.65 -14.62
C ILE A 159 -10.17 4.15 -16.06
N VAL A 160 -11.11 3.29 -16.41
CA VAL A 160 -11.26 2.74 -17.76
C VAL A 160 -11.68 3.85 -18.74
N GLY A 161 -12.59 4.74 -18.33
CA GLY A 161 -13.03 5.87 -19.12
C GLY A 161 -11.87 6.78 -19.52
N VAL A 162 -11.03 7.20 -18.60
CA VAL A 162 -9.85 8.04 -18.88
C VAL A 162 -8.78 7.26 -19.66
N ALA A 163 -8.57 5.97 -19.36
CA ALA A 163 -7.62 5.13 -20.09
C ALA A 163 -7.96 5.01 -21.58
N ILE A 164 -9.23 5.03 -21.95
CA ILE A 164 -9.67 4.91 -23.35
C ILE A 164 -9.91 6.29 -23.98
N LEU A 165 -10.70 7.14 -23.33
CA LEU A 165 -11.17 8.39 -23.91
C LEU A 165 -10.20 9.56 -23.70
N GLY A 166 -9.38 9.54 -22.64
CA GLY A 166 -8.47 10.64 -22.30
C GLY A 166 -7.47 10.99 -23.40
N TRP A 167 -7.14 10.01 -24.24
CA TRP A 167 -6.21 10.18 -25.37
C TRP A 167 -6.71 11.10 -26.48
N PHE A 168 -8.01 11.36 -26.57
CA PHE A 168 -8.56 12.34 -27.52
C PHE A 168 -8.20 13.80 -27.16
N TRP A 169 -7.87 14.07 -25.89
CA TRP A 169 -7.45 15.37 -25.38
C TRP A 169 -5.98 15.42 -24.97
N PHE A 170 -5.24 14.34 -25.29
CA PHE A 170 -3.82 14.25 -24.98
C PHE A 170 -3.02 15.27 -25.80
N ASN A 171 -2.20 16.07 -25.12
CA ASN A 171 -1.29 17.02 -25.73
C ASN A 171 0.16 16.58 -25.47
N THR A 172 0.90 16.32 -26.55
CA THR A 172 2.29 15.86 -26.49
C THR A 172 3.21 16.94 -25.89
N ASP A 173 2.96 18.22 -26.17
CA ASP A 173 3.80 19.31 -25.67
C ASP A 173 3.63 19.45 -24.17
N THR A 174 2.40 19.41 -23.64
CA THR A 174 2.10 19.38 -22.19
C THR A 174 2.80 18.22 -21.51
N TYR A 175 2.72 17.02 -22.11
CA TYR A 175 3.35 15.81 -21.58
C TYR A 175 4.88 15.93 -21.55
N MET A 176 5.51 16.41 -22.63
CA MET A 176 6.95 16.49 -22.76
C MET A 176 7.58 17.66 -21.95
N GLN A 177 6.86 18.77 -21.77
CA GLN A 177 7.29 19.86 -20.88
C GLN A 177 7.45 19.39 -19.43
N GLY A 178 6.64 18.43 -19.01
CA GLY A 178 6.73 17.80 -17.69
C GLY A 178 7.62 16.56 -17.62
N TRP A 179 8.53 16.30 -18.59
CA TRP A 179 9.25 15.03 -18.70
C TRP A 179 10.00 14.64 -17.41
N ASN A 180 10.91 15.49 -16.95
CA ASN A 180 11.64 15.27 -15.68
C ASN A 180 11.78 16.63 -14.97
N VAL A 181 10.98 16.83 -13.94
CA VAL A 181 10.92 18.11 -13.20
C VAL A 181 11.75 18.08 -11.91
N THR A 182 12.45 16.98 -11.63
CA THR A 182 13.21 16.80 -10.38
C THR A 182 14.53 17.55 -10.32
N GLY A 183 15.03 18.00 -11.46
CA GLY A 183 16.41 18.53 -11.57
C GLY A 183 17.51 17.48 -11.40
N LYS A 184 17.16 16.18 -11.27
CA LYS A 184 18.09 15.06 -11.14
C LYS A 184 18.21 14.32 -12.49
N SER A 185 19.17 13.38 -12.57
CA SER A 185 19.28 12.52 -13.75
C SER A 185 18.02 11.67 -13.97
N ASP A 186 17.75 11.32 -15.23
CA ASP A 186 16.59 10.49 -15.58
C ASP A 186 16.59 9.14 -14.84
N MET A 187 17.75 8.51 -14.65
CA MET A 187 17.84 7.27 -13.88
C MET A 187 17.40 7.45 -12.42
N THR A 188 17.79 8.57 -11.82
CA THR A 188 17.35 8.89 -10.45
C THR A 188 15.86 9.18 -10.40
N ALA A 189 15.35 9.97 -11.36
CA ALA A 189 13.92 10.28 -11.47
C ALA A 189 13.09 8.99 -11.68
N ILE A 190 13.51 8.09 -12.57
CA ILE A 190 12.87 6.78 -12.75
C ILE A 190 12.85 5.99 -11.43
N GLY A 191 13.97 5.92 -10.73
CA GLY A 191 14.05 5.25 -9.41
C GLY A 191 13.01 5.79 -8.42
N MET A 192 12.84 7.12 -8.37
CA MET A 192 11.85 7.76 -7.49
C MET A 192 10.39 7.40 -7.84
N THR A 193 10.10 7.07 -9.10
CA THR A 193 8.73 6.69 -9.50
C THR A 193 8.34 5.30 -9.03
N LEU A 194 9.32 4.39 -8.81
CA LEU A 194 9.05 2.97 -8.52
C LEU A 194 8.25 2.78 -7.22
N ASN A 195 8.47 3.62 -6.22
CA ASN A 195 7.71 3.56 -4.98
C ASN A 195 6.23 3.90 -5.21
N PHE A 196 5.94 5.00 -5.90
CA PHE A 196 4.57 5.42 -6.17
C PHE A 196 3.85 4.46 -7.13
N THR A 197 4.53 4.02 -8.19
CA THR A 197 3.92 3.09 -9.14
C THR A 197 3.67 1.71 -8.52
N LEU A 198 4.52 1.26 -7.58
CA LEU A 198 4.29 0.02 -6.84
C LEU A 198 3.08 0.11 -5.93
N TRP A 199 2.79 1.28 -5.33
CA TRP A 199 1.58 1.47 -4.54
C TRP A 199 0.32 0.98 -5.27
N ALA A 200 0.23 1.27 -6.57
CA ALA A 200 -0.91 0.85 -7.39
C ALA A 200 -1.05 -0.66 -7.53
N PHE A 201 0.02 -1.42 -7.33
CA PHE A 201 0.02 -2.89 -7.39
C PHE A 201 -0.02 -3.57 -6.03
N VAL A 202 -0.06 -2.81 -4.92
CA VAL A 202 -0.34 -3.38 -3.61
C VAL A 202 -1.73 -4.00 -3.62
N GLY A 203 -1.82 -5.26 -3.20
CA GLY A 203 -3.02 -6.09 -3.35
C GLY A 203 -2.89 -7.20 -4.39
N VAL A 204 -1.78 -7.28 -5.13
CA VAL A 204 -1.48 -8.40 -6.03
C VAL A 204 -1.56 -9.76 -5.32
N GLU A 205 -1.26 -9.79 -4.03
CA GLU A 205 -1.33 -10.96 -3.15
C GLU A 205 -2.74 -11.27 -2.63
N SER A 206 -3.72 -10.38 -2.81
CA SER A 206 -5.04 -10.45 -2.16
C SER A 206 -5.78 -11.77 -2.41
N ALA A 207 -5.71 -12.32 -3.62
CA ALA A 207 -6.30 -13.63 -3.91
C ALA A 207 -5.57 -14.77 -3.18
N SER A 208 -4.25 -14.67 -2.95
CA SER A 208 -3.47 -15.66 -2.19
C SER A 208 -3.78 -15.58 -0.69
N VAL A 209 -4.06 -14.39 -0.17
CA VAL A 209 -4.54 -14.20 1.22
C VAL A 209 -5.92 -14.83 1.39
N SER A 210 -6.77 -14.71 0.39
CA SER A 210 -8.18 -15.11 0.41
C SER A 210 -8.44 -16.50 -0.17
N THR A 211 -7.46 -17.40 -0.24
CA THR A 211 -7.58 -18.75 -0.84
C THR A 211 -8.74 -19.57 -0.27
N ALA A 212 -9.07 -19.40 0.99
CA ALA A 212 -10.15 -20.13 1.66
C ALA A 212 -11.54 -19.87 1.06
N VAL A 213 -11.74 -18.71 0.44
CA VAL A 213 -13.04 -18.30 -0.12
C VAL A 213 -13.12 -18.43 -1.64
N VAL A 214 -12.08 -18.91 -2.32
CA VAL A 214 -12.04 -19.08 -3.78
C VAL A 214 -12.31 -20.54 -4.16
N LYS A 215 -13.20 -20.80 -5.14
CA LYS A 215 -13.42 -22.12 -5.73
C LYS A 215 -12.16 -22.58 -6.48
N ASN A 216 -11.75 -23.84 -6.32
CA ASN A 216 -10.57 -24.41 -6.97
C ASN A 216 -9.35 -23.46 -6.89
N PRO A 217 -8.88 -23.10 -5.68
CA PRO A 217 -7.90 -22.03 -5.50
C PRO A 217 -6.59 -22.29 -6.23
N THR A 218 -6.15 -23.54 -6.35
CA THR A 218 -4.93 -23.92 -7.07
C THR A 218 -4.96 -23.58 -8.57
N ARG A 219 -6.15 -23.41 -9.18
CA ARG A 219 -6.35 -23.01 -10.57
C ARG A 219 -6.78 -21.53 -10.66
N ASN A 220 -7.80 -21.15 -9.90
CA ASN A 220 -8.47 -19.86 -10.09
C ASN A 220 -7.65 -18.71 -9.53
N VAL A 221 -6.95 -18.87 -8.39
CA VAL A 221 -6.12 -17.83 -7.81
C VAL A 221 -4.97 -17.43 -8.74
N PRO A 222 -4.17 -18.36 -9.29
CA PRO A 222 -3.11 -18.02 -10.25
C PRO A 222 -3.61 -17.23 -11.45
N ILE A 223 -4.68 -17.69 -12.08
CA ILE A 223 -5.24 -17.04 -13.27
C ILE A 223 -5.77 -15.63 -12.90
N ALA A 224 -6.55 -15.55 -11.81
CA ALA A 224 -7.10 -14.28 -11.32
C ALA A 224 -6.02 -13.26 -11.00
N THR A 225 -4.94 -13.69 -10.32
CA THR A 225 -3.84 -12.80 -9.94
C THR A 225 -3.13 -12.24 -11.16
N VAL A 226 -2.69 -13.09 -12.09
CA VAL A 226 -1.95 -12.63 -13.28
C VAL A 226 -2.83 -11.78 -14.18
N THR A 227 -4.06 -12.22 -14.46
CA THR A 227 -5.01 -11.46 -15.29
C THR A 227 -5.38 -10.13 -14.65
N GLY A 228 -5.63 -10.10 -13.35
CA GLY A 228 -5.93 -8.87 -12.61
C GLY A 228 -4.80 -7.86 -12.67
N VAL A 229 -3.54 -8.31 -12.52
CA VAL A 229 -2.36 -7.44 -12.64
C VAL A 229 -2.21 -6.87 -14.06
N ILE A 230 -2.41 -7.68 -15.09
CA ILE A 230 -2.31 -7.21 -16.49
C ILE A 230 -3.38 -6.15 -16.76
N ILE A 231 -4.63 -6.39 -16.38
CA ILE A 231 -5.72 -5.42 -16.55
C ILE A 231 -5.39 -4.11 -15.82
N ALA A 232 -4.96 -4.20 -14.56
CA ALA A 232 -4.59 -3.04 -13.77
C ALA A 232 -3.45 -2.25 -14.42
N ALA A 233 -2.38 -2.93 -14.85
CA ALA A 233 -1.22 -2.30 -15.48
C ALA A 233 -1.59 -1.50 -16.72
N VAL A 234 -2.39 -2.07 -17.62
CA VAL A 234 -2.85 -1.38 -18.84
C VAL A 234 -3.65 -0.14 -18.48
N CYS A 235 -4.60 -0.27 -17.54
CA CYS A 235 -5.41 0.86 -17.09
C CYS A 235 -4.56 1.97 -16.46
N TYR A 236 -3.58 1.62 -15.63
CA TYR A 236 -2.72 2.60 -14.95
C TYR A 236 -1.82 3.36 -15.91
N ILE A 237 -1.13 2.65 -16.79
CA ILE A 237 -0.26 3.28 -17.79
C ILE A 237 -1.06 4.23 -18.66
N LEU A 238 -2.19 3.79 -19.19
CA LEU A 238 -2.99 4.58 -20.12
C LEU A 238 -3.65 5.78 -19.42
N SER A 239 -4.29 5.58 -18.28
CA SER A 239 -4.99 6.68 -17.59
C SER A 239 -4.03 7.71 -16.98
N SER A 240 -2.94 7.27 -16.33
CA SER A 240 -1.96 8.19 -15.74
C SER A 240 -1.25 9.02 -16.81
N SER A 241 -0.85 8.39 -17.93
CA SER A 241 -0.22 9.11 -19.03
C SER A 241 -1.18 10.08 -19.70
N ALA A 242 -2.44 9.70 -19.93
CA ALA A 242 -3.45 10.58 -20.50
C ALA A 242 -3.66 11.82 -19.61
N ILE A 243 -3.81 11.66 -18.30
CA ILE A 243 -3.97 12.78 -17.35
C ILE A 243 -2.77 13.74 -17.41
N MET A 244 -1.55 13.21 -17.44
CA MET A 244 -0.33 14.03 -17.55
C MET A 244 -0.20 14.76 -18.88
N GLY A 245 -0.88 14.31 -19.93
CA GLY A 245 -0.95 15.01 -21.20
C GLY A 245 -2.15 15.97 -21.32
N ILE A 246 -3.11 15.91 -20.41
CA ILE A 246 -4.29 16.79 -20.38
C ILE A 246 -4.07 17.98 -19.47
N ILE A 247 -3.48 17.76 -18.29
CA ILE A 247 -3.29 18.78 -17.24
C ILE A 247 -1.84 19.21 -17.24
N GLU A 248 -1.60 20.53 -17.20
CA GLU A 248 -0.24 21.07 -17.04
C GLU A 248 0.39 20.58 -15.72
N ASN A 249 1.66 20.24 -15.76
CA ASN A 249 2.38 19.66 -14.63
C ASN A 249 2.23 20.47 -13.34
N LYS A 250 2.32 21.80 -13.41
CA LYS A 250 2.21 22.73 -12.26
C LYS A 250 0.85 22.67 -11.57
N GLU A 251 -0.21 22.49 -12.34
CA GLU A 251 -1.57 22.35 -11.82
C GLU A 251 -1.78 20.95 -11.26
N LEU A 252 -1.29 19.94 -11.97
CA LEU A 252 -1.47 18.54 -11.61
C LEU A 252 -0.82 18.20 -10.24
N ILE A 253 0.37 18.73 -9.93
CA ILE A 253 1.07 18.49 -8.65
C ILE A 253 0.18 18.81 -7.43
N SER A 254 -0.61 19.88 -7.51
CA SER A 254 -1.46 20.35 -6.42
C SER A 254 -2.88 19.77 -6.44
N SER A 255 -3.22 19.00 -7.47
CA SER A 255 -4.56 18.44 -7.63
C SER A 255 -4.90 17.44 -6.53
N ALA A 256 -6.05 17.65 -5.88
CA ALA A 256 -6.64 16.68 -4.95
C ALA A 256 -7.59 15.70 -5.65
N ALA A 257 -7.90 15.92 -6.94
CA ALA A 257 -8.84 15.11 -7.72
C ALA A 257 -8.41 14.97 -9.20
N PRO A 258 -7.20 14.41 -9.50
CA PRO A 258 -6.60 14.45 -10.84
C PRO A 258 -7.48 13.92 -11.97
N PHE A 259 -8.21 12.82 -11.74
CA PHE A 259 -9.14 12.25 -12.73
C PHE A 259 -10.33 13.15 -13.00
N SER A 260 -10.88 13.77 -11.95
CA SER A 260 -11.99 14.73 -12.07
C SER A 260 -11.56 15.98 -12.83
N ASP A 261 -10.38 16.50 -12.51
CA ASP A 261 -9.84 17.72 -13.15
C ASP A 261 -9.57 17.46 -14.63
N ALA A 262 -8.93 16.33 -14.99
CA ALA A 262 -8.70 15.94 -16.38
C ALA A 262 -10.00 15.83 -17.18
N VAL A 263 -11.01 15.16 -16.61
CA VAL A 263 -12.31 15.00 -17.26
C VAL A 263 -13.07 16.33 -17.31
N SER A 264 -12.90 17.22 -16.32
CA SER A 264 -13.48 18.56 -16.34
C SER A 264 -12.92 19.40 -17.49
N ILE A 265 -11.63 19.31 -17.78
CA ILE A 265 -10.97 19.97 -18.92
C ILE A 265 -11.49 19.38 -20.24
N ALA A 266 -11.57 18.04 -20.31
CA ALA A 266 -11.93 17.34 -21.54
C ALA A 266 -13.43 17.43 -21.92
N LEU A 267 -14.33 17.24 -20.93
CA LEU A 267 -15.76 17.05 -21.14
C LEU A 267 -16.64 18.03 -20.35
N GLY A 268 -16.01 18.97 -19.64
CA GLY A 268 -16.70 19.96 -18.84
C GLY A 268 -16.97 19.53 -17.40
N LYS A 269 -17.23 20.54 -16.55
CA LYS A 269 -17.33 20.39 -15.09
C LYS A 269 -18.28 19.29 -14.63
N ARG A 270 -19.47 19.15 -15.26
CA ARG A 270 -20.45 18.12 -14.85
C ARG A 270 -19.92 16.72 -15.00
N ALA A 271 -19.16 16.43 -16.05
CA ALA A 271 -18.53 15.13 -16.24
C ALA A 271 -17.43 14.88 -15.19
N GLY A 272 -16.62 15.91 -14.89
CA GLY A 272 -15.65 15.85 -13.80
C GLY A 272 -16.28 15.60 -12.43
N ASP A 273 -17.40 16.26 -12.12
CA ASP A 273 -18.13 16.06 -10.86
C ASP A 273 -18.62 14.59 -10.72
N ILE A 274 -19.11 13.96 -11.80
CA ILE A 274 -19.47 12.53 -11.79
C ILE A 274 -18.25 11.67 -11.50
N VAL A 275 -17.12 11.95 -12.13
CA VAL A 275 -15.87 11.24 -11.88
C VAL A 275 -15.40 11.40 -10.45
N ALA A 276 -15.53 12.61 -9.87
CA ALA A 276 -15.17 12.86 -8.47
C ALA A 276 -16.00 12.00 -7.52
N ILE A 277 -17.33 11.91 -7.73
CA ILE A 277 -18.21 11.05 -6.94
C ILE A 277 -17.82 9.58 -7.07
N CYS A 278 -17.60 9.11 -8.30
CA CYS A 278 -17.22 7.72 -8.56
C CYS A 278 -15.87 7.36 -7.88
N ALA A 279 -14.88 8.25 -7.98
CA ALA A 279 -13.57 8.06 -7.36
C ALA A 279 -13.65 8.07 -5.83
N ALA A 280 -14.40 9.01 -5.24
CA ALA A 280 -14.62 9.07 -3.80
C ALA A 280 -15.29 7.79 -3.28
N ILE A 281 -16.38 7.35 -3.92
CA ILE A 281 -17.09 6.11 -3.56
C ILE A 281 -16.14 4.90 -3.68
N GLY A 282 -15.34 4.84 -4.74
CA GLY A 282 -14.39 3.76 -4.96
C GLY A 282 -13.31 3.68 -3.89
N CYS A 283 -12.67 4.80 -3.58
CA CYS A 283 -11.63 4.87 -2.54
C CYS A 283 -12.18 4.52 -1.15
N LEU A 284 -13.33 5.08 -0.78
CA LEU A 284 -13.94 4.83 0.53
C LEU A 284 -14.47 3.39 0.64
N GLY A 285 -15.02 2.83 -0.43
CA GLY A 285 -15.40 1.42 -0.45
C GLY A 285 -14.24 0.47 -0.29
N SER A 286 -13.10 0.79 -0.92
CA SER A 286 -11.85 0.05 -0.74
C SER A 286 -11.34 0.12 0.69
N LEU A 287 -11.45 1.26 1.37
CA LEU A 287 -11.12 1.39 2.79
C LEU A 287 -11.88 0.35 3.64
N GLY A 288 -13.18 0.14 3.36
CA GLY A 288 -13.98 -0.89 4.04
C GLY A 288 -13.39 -2.29 3.87
N GLY A 289 -13.07 -2.68 2.64
CA GLY A 289 -12.51 -3.99 2.32
C GLY A 289 -11.11 -4.22 2.89
N TRP A 290 -10.24 -3.24 2.78
CA TRP A 290 -8.89 -3.31 3.34
C TRP A 290 -8.88 -3.31 4.87
N THR A 291 -9.83 -2.60 5.52
CA THR A 291 -10.02 -2.67 6.98
C THR A 291 -10.39 -4.08 7.42
N LEU A 292 -11.24 -4.79 6.67
CA LEU A 292 -11.54 -6.21 6.93
C LEU A 292 -10.29 -7.09 6.82
N LEU A 293 -9.51 -6.90 5.77
CA LEU A 293 -8.29 -7.66 5.52
C LEU A 293 -7.26 -7.47 6.65
N VAL A 294 -7.07 -6.25 7.12
CA VAL A 294 -6.20 -5.93 8.26
C VAL A 294 -6.64 -6.66 9.52
N GLY A 295 -7.96 -6.68 9.80
CA GLY A 295 -8.51 -7.43 10.92
C GLY A 295 -8.26 -8.93 10.82
N GLN A 296 -8.51 -9.52 9.65
CA GLN A 296 -8.32 -10.96 9.39
C GLN A 296 -6.84 -11.38 9.45
N THR A 297 -5.93 -10.54 8.97
CA THR A 297 -4.48 -10.81 9.01
C THR A 297 -3.97 -10.89 10.44
N ALA A 298 -4.35 -9.92 11.27
CA ALA A 298 -4.00 -9.91 12.69
C ALA A 298 -4.61 -11.11 13.44
N GLN A 299 -5.88 -11.45 13.14
CA GLN A 299 -6.59 -12.57 13.74
C GLN A 299 -5.94 -13.91 13.40
N ALA A 300 -5.56 -14.13 12.14
CA ALA A 300 -4.90 -15.36 11.72
C ALA A 300 -3.59 -15.59 12.49
N ALA A 301 -2.76 -14.56 12.62
CA ALA A 301 -1.51 -14.66 13.38
C ALA A 301 -1.75 -14.80 14.89
N ALA A 302 -2.81 -14.20 15.43
CA ALA A 302 -3.19 -14.34 16.84
C ALA A 302 -3.68 -15.77 17.15
N ASN A 303 -4.41 -16.40 16.23
CA ASN A 303 -4.83 -17.78 16.34
C ASN A 303 -3.66 -18.78 16.27
N ASP A 304 -2.62 -18.45 15.50
CA ASP A 304 -1.36 -19.20 15.44
C ASP A 304 -0.45 -18.94 16.66
N GLY A 305 -0.87 -18.10 17.60
CA GLY A 305 -0.07 -17.73 18.76
C GLY A 305 1.06 -16.74 18.48
N LEU A 306 1.15 -16.21 17.28
CA LEU A 306 2.20 -15.28 16.84
C LEU A 306 1.79 -13.80 16.93
N PHE A 307 0.62 -13.49 17.47
CA PHE A 307 0.14 -12.11 17.66
C PHE A 307 -0.62 -11.97 18.97
N GLY A 308 -0.88 -10.74 19.41
CA GLY A 308 -1.57 -10.50 20.68
C GLY A 308 -2.96 -11.16 20.72
N LYS A 309 -3.27 -11.89 21.81
CA LYS A 309 -4.54 -12.62 21.98
C LYS A 309 -5.80 -11.76 21.82
N VAL A 310 -5.68 -10.45 22.04
CA VAL A 310 -6.77 -9.48 21.85
C VAL A 310 -7.30 -9.44 20.41
N PHE A 311 -6.44 -9.75 19.43
CA PHE A 311 -6.82 -9.81 18.03
C PHE A 311 -7.52 -11.11 17.64
N ALA A 312 -7.43 -12.17 18.46
CA ALA A 312 -8.16 -13.41 18.30
C ALA A 312 -9.59 -13.35 18.87
N CYS A 313 -9.91 -12.31 19.67
CA CYS A 313 -11.22 -12.16 20.30
C CYS A 313 -12.31 -11.83 19.27
N GLU A 314 -13.23 -12.75 19.04
CA GLU A 314 -14.30 -12.64 18.06
C GLU A 314 -15.64 -12.28 18.67
N THR A 315 -16.46 -11.56 17.91
CA THR A 315 -17.90 -11.43 18.14
C THR A 315 -18.62 -12.74 17.80
N LYS A 316 -19.89 -12.87 18.17
CA LYS A 316 -20.75 -14.01 17.76
C LYS A 316 -20.82 -14.24 16.24
N LYS A 317 -20.42 -13.25 15.45
CA LYS A 317 -20.37 -13.30 13.97
C LYS A 317 -18.99 -13.63 13.40
N GLY A 318 -18.01 -13.99 14.27
CA GLY A 318 -16.63 -14.30 13.86
C GLY A 318 -15.80 -13.08 13.47
N VAL A 319 -16.16 -11.87 13.94
CA VAL A 319 -15.44 -10.63 13.62
C VAL A 319 -14.53 -10.23 14.78
N PRO A 320 -13.25 -9.91 14.55
CA PRO A 320 -12.31 -9.47 15.58
C PRO A 320 -12.53 -7.99 15.94
N ALA A 321 -13.67 -7.68 16.55
CA ALA A 321 -14.10 -6.29 16.79
C ALA A 321 -13.11 -5.48 17.62
N THR A 322 -12.51 -6.08 18.66
CA THR A 322 -11.51 -5.41 19.50
C THR A 322 -10.24 -5.10 18.69
N GLY A 323 -9.79 -6.05 17.86
CA GLY A 323 -8.65 -5.83 16.98
C GLY A 323 -8.90 -4.70 15.99
N LEU A 324 -10.10 -4.65 15.38
CA LEU A 324 -10.51 -3.58 14.47
C LEU A 324 -10.57 -2.21 15.16
N ALA A 325 -11.04 -2.14 16.41
CA ALA A 325 -11.05 -0.90 17.17
C ALA A 325 -9.63 -0.39 17.47
N ILE A 326 -8.69 -1.30 17.79
CA ILE A 326 -7.27 -0.95 17.98
C ILE A 326 -6.69 -0.41 16.67
N VAL A 327 -6.98 -1.05 15.53
CA VAL A 327 -6.56 -0.59 14.21
C VAL A 327 -7.09 0.83 13.92
N ALA A 328 -8.38 1.08 14.16
CA ALA A 328 -8.98 2.40 13.97
C ALA A 328 -8.33 3.47 14.86
N PHE A 329 -7.99 3.12 16.10
CA PHE A 329 -7.27 4.02 17.00
C PHE A 329 -5.86 4.36 16.48
N ILE A 330 -5.11 3.35 16.00
CA ILE A 330 -3.79 3.57 15.40
C ILE A 330 -3.91 4.46 14.15
N MET A 331 -4.88 4.19 13.27
CA MET A 331 -5.15 5.03 12.10
C MET A 331 -5.52 6.47 12.49
N THR A 332 -6.27 6.67 13.58
CA THR A 332 -6.59 8.00 14.12
C THR A 332 -5.31 8.76 14.52
N LEU A 333 -4.41 8.12 15.27
CA LEU A 333 -3.13 8.73 15.64
C LEU A 333 -2.29 9.05 14.39
N GLN A 334 -2.29 8.17 13.42
CA GLN A 334 -1.57 8.38 12.15
C GLN A 334 -2.13 9.57 11.36
N VAL A 335 -3.45 9.71 11.26
CA VAL A 335 -4.07 10.88 10.61
C VAL A 335 -3.57 12.16 11.23
N LEU A 336 -3.58 12.26 12.58
CA LEU A 336 -3.10 13.44 13.30
C LEU A 336 -1.60 13.69 13.10
N ALA A 337 -0.79 12.62 13.04
CA ALA A 337 0.66 12.72 12.83
C ALA A 337 1.07 13.06 11.39
N THR A 338 0.23 12.76 10.40
CA THR A 338 0.53 12.96 8.98
C THR A 338 -0.22 14.12 8.34
N MET A 339 -0.91 14.94 9.12
CA MET A 339 -1.60 16.14 8.61
C MET A 339 -0.66 16.94 7.70
N SER A 340 -1.16 17.35 6.54
CA SER A 340 -0.41 18.08 5.53
C SER A 340 -1.28 19.17 4.91
N PRO A 341 -0.69 20.23 4.34
CA PRO A 341 -1.44 21.31 3.71
C PRO A 341 -2.37 20.85 2.59
N THR A 342 -2.00 19.78 1.88
CA THR A 342 -2.80 19.22 0.78
C THR A 342 -3.03 17.73 0.92
N ALA A 343 -4.17 17.25 0.40
CA ALA A 343 -4.48 15.82 0.36
C ALA A 343 -3.46 15.04 -0.48
N SER A 344 -2.95 15.62 -1.58
CA SER A 344 -1.92 14.99 -2.42
C SER A 344 -0.62 14.75 -1.65
N GLU A 345 -0.16 15.73 -0.88
CA GLU A 345 1.05 15.61 -0.06
C GLU A 345 0.88 14.57 1.06
N GLN A 346 -0.24 14.60 1.77
CA GLN A 346 -0.55 13.61 2.81
C GLN A 346 -0.62 12.20 2.23
N PHE A 347 -1.32 12.02 1.10
CA PHE A 347 -1.40 10.75 0.40
C PHE A 347 -0.01 10.23 0.02
N GLY A 348 0.83 11.06 -0.59
CA GLY A 348 2.18 10.69 -1.01
C GLY A 348 3.05 10.18 0.15
N LYS A 349 3.03 10.88 1.30
CA LYS A 349 3.76 10.45 2.50
C LYS A 349 3.28 9.10 3.02
N VAL A 350 1.96 8.95 3.17
CA VAL A 350 1.36 7.74 3.73
C VAL A 350 1.53 6.54 2.80
N ALA A 351 1.27 6.71 1.51
CA ALA A 351 1.44 5.67 0.51
C ALA A 351 2.90 5.19 0.42
N SER A 352 3.85 6.12 0.42
CA SER A 352 5.28 5.78 0.38
C SER A 352 5.72 4.92 1.57
N ILE A 353 5.31 5.27 2.79
CA ILE A 353 5.63 4.48 3.98
C ILE A 353 5.02 3.08 3.89
N ALA A 354 3.75 2.97 3.48
CA ALA A 354 3.07 1.69 3.35
C ALA A 354 3.75 0.78 2.33
N VAL A 355 4.18 1.34 1.18
CA VAL A 355 4.90 0.59 0.15
C VAL A 355 6.23 0.07 0.67
N ILE A 356 7.06 0.91 1.29
CA ILE A 356 8.37 0.51 1.81
C ILE A 356 8.23 -0.67 2.78
N MET A 357 7.21 -0.64 3.64
CA MET A 357 6.93 -1.74 4.56
C MET A 357 6.44 -3.01 3.85
N THR A 358 5.65 -2.87 2.78
CA THR A 358 5.14 -4.02 2.01
C THR A 358 6.24 -4.72 1.19
N LEU A 359 7.29 -4.00 0.79
CA LEU A 359 8.40 -4.57 0.01
C LEU A 359 9.09 -5.74 0.69
N LEU A 360 9.25 -5.70 2.02
CA LEU A 360 9.92 -6.77 2.75
C LEU A 360 9.13 -8.10 2.70
N PRO A 361 7.82 -8.16 3.00
CA PRO A 361 6.97 -9.32 2.75
C PRO A 361 7.04 -9.85 1.31
N TYR A 362 7.15 -8.96 0.32
CA TYR A 362 7.27 -9.35 -1.08
C TYR A 362 8.61 -10.01 -1.38
N ILE A 363 9.72 -9.47 -0.85
CA ILE A 363 11.06 -10.09 -0.96
C ILE A 363 11.05 -11.49 -0.33
N TYR A 364 10.49 -11.63 0.87
CA TYR A 364 10.43 -12.93 1.54
C TYR A 364 9.59 -13.93 0.75
N SER A 365 8.44 -13.51 0.20
CA SER A 365 7.61 -14.36 -0.66
C SER A 365 8.36 -14.76 -1.94
N ALA A 366 9.08 -13.82 -2.56
CA ALA A 366 9.86 -14.08 -3.77
C ALA A 366 10.98 -15.11 -3.54
N VAL A 367 11.66 -15.05 -2.40
CA VAL A 367 12.71 -16.03 -2.03
C VAL A 367 12.10 -17.37 -1.61
N SER A 368 10.94 -17.36 -0.93
CA SER A 368 10.24 -18.56 -0.46
C SER A 368 9.94 -19.56 -1.57
N ILE A 369 9.73 -19.07 -2.82
CA ILE A 369 9.37 -19.95 -3.93
C ILE A 369 10.43 -21.00 -4.23
N LYS A 370 11.72 -20.67 -4.07
CA LYS A 370 12.83 -21.63 -4.25
C LYS A 370 12.84 -22.68 -3.15
N ILE A 371 12.54 -22.28 -1.92
CA ILE A 371 12.57 -23.18 -0.75
C ILE A 371 11.37 -24.11 -0.77
N ILE A 372 10.14 -23.56 -0.88
CA ILE A 372 8.89 -24.33 -0.88
C ILE A 372 8.78 -25.17 -2.17
N GLY A 373 9.28 -24.65 -3.29
CA GLY A 373 9.22 -25.32 -4.58
C GLY A 373 10.21 -26.47 -4.75
N ARG A 374 11.23 -26.58 -3.89
CA ARG A 374 12.31 -27.58 -4.03
C ARG A 374 11.82 -29.02 -4.18
N GLU A 375 10.78 -29.38 -3.43
CA GLU A 375 10.21 -30.74 -3.43
C GLU A 375 9.03 -30.91 -4.39
N LYS A 376 8.46 -29.82 -4.90
CA LYS A 376 7.19 -29.83 -5.64
C LYS A 376 7.33 -29.43 -7.10
N LEU A 377 8.44 -28.84 -7.50
CA LEU A 377 8.69 -28.39 -8.86
C LEU A 377 9.69 -29.30 -9.57
N ASN A 378 9.45 -29.59 -10.84
CA ASN A 378 10.47 -30.23 -11.68
C ASN A 378 11.63 -29.26 -11.96
N LYS A 379 12.77 -29.76 -12.45
CA LYS A 379 13.99 -28.99 -12.65
C LYS A 379 13.78 -27.71 -13.47
N ASN A 380 13.03 -27.79 -14.57
CA ASN A 380 12.80 -26.64 -15.46
C ASN A 380 11.89 -25.60 -14.83
N GLN A 381 10.82 -26.02 -14.16
CA GLN A 381 9.95 -25.15 -13.38
C GLN A 381 10.72 -24.50 -12.22
N GLY A 382 11.56 -25.27 -11.53
CA GLY A 382 12.39 -24.77 -10.43
C GLY A 382 13.34 -23.66 -10.89
N ILE A 383 14.00 -23.81 -12.04
CA ILE A 383 14.85 -22.78 -12.64
C ILE A 383 14.02 -21.56 -13.02
N PHE A 384 12.92 -21.75 -13.76
CA PHE A 384 12.06 -20.66 -14.21
C PHE A 384 11.56 -19.81 -13.03
N TYR A 385 10.94 -20.45 -12.03
CA TYR A 385 10.42 -19.73 -10.87
C TYR A 385 11.49 -19.16 -9.94
N THR A 386 12.71 -19.70 -9.96
CA THR A 386 13.85 -19.06 -9.28
C THR A 386 14.21 -17.75 -9.97
N ILE A 387 14.25 -17.72 -11.31
CA ILE A 387 14.53 -16.49 -12.07
C ILE A 387 13.43 -15.46 -11.84
N VAL A 388 12.17 -15.87 -11.92
CA VAL A 388 11.01 -14.99 -11.64
C VAL A 388 11.08 -14.43 -10.22
N GLY A 389 11.40 -15.25 -9.23
CA GLY A 389 11.58 -14.81 -7.84
C GLY A 389 12.73 -13.82 -7.68
N LEU A 390 13.86 -14.04 -8.39
CA LEU A 390 14.97 -13.08 -8.39
C LEU A 390 14.60 -11.74 -9.02
N ILE A 391 13.84 -11.75 -10.12
CA ILE A 391 13.32 -10.51 -10.75
C ILE A 391 12.41 -9.76 -9.77
N ALA A 392 11.48 -10.47 -9.12
CA ALA A 392 10.57 -9.89 -8.14
C ALA A 392 11.32 -9.31 -6.93
N ALA A 393 12.31 -10.03 -6.39
CA ALA A 393 13.13 -9.58 -5.27
C ALA A 393 13.98 -8.37 -5.66
N PHE A 394 14.65 -8.43 -6.81
CA PHE A 394 15.48 -7.32 -7.31
C PHE A 394 14.65 -6.07 -7.57
N TYR A 395 13.48 -6.21 -8.19
CA TYR A 395 12.55 -5.10 -8.36
C TYR A 395 12.14 -4.47 -7.02
N SER A 396 11.78 -5.30 -6.05
CA SER A 396 11.39 -4.83 -4.71
C SER A 396 12.54 -4.10 -4.00
N MET A 397 13.76 -4.58 -4.14
CA MET A 397 14.95 -3.90 -3.62
C MET A 397 15.22 -2.57 -4.34
N ALA A 398 15.08 -2.54 -5.67
CA ALA A 398 15.26 -1.31 -6.47
C ALA A 398 14.22 -0.24 -6.08
N ALA A 399 12.96 -0.63 -5.87
CA ALA A 399 11.91 0.27 -5.39
C ALA A 399 12.23 0.81 -3.99
N MET A 400 12.81 -0.01 -3.10
CA MET A 400 13.22 0.44 -1.76
C MET A 400 14.38 1.43 -1.81
N ILE A 401 15.35 1.21 -2.69
CA ILE A 401 16.49 2.13 -2.89
C ILE A 401 16.04 3.47 -3.51
N GLY A 402 15.06 3.43 -4.42
CA GLY A 402 14.47 4.63 -5.05
C GLY A 402 13.55 5.42 -4.13
N SER A 403 13.20 4.89 -2.97
CA SER A 403 12.33 5.53 -1.98
C SER A 403 13.08 6.61 -1.18
N ASP A 404 12.32 7.44 -0.45
CA ASP A 404 12.89 8.44 0.44
C ASP A 404 13.80 7.80 1.50
N PRO A 405 15.08 8.23 1.62
CA PRO A 405 16.03 7.59 2.52
C PRO A 405 15.65 7.66 4.00
N ALA A 406 14.95 8.73 4.42
CA ALA A 406 14.52 8.87 5.81
C ALA A 406 13.41 7.87 6.13
N GLN A 407 12.42 7.75 5.24
CA GLN A 407 11.33 6.78 5.39
C GLN A 407 11.83 5.35 5.35
N THR A 408 12.78 5.04 4.46
CA THR A 408 13.41 3.71 4.36
C THR A 408 14.17 3.37 5.65
N ARG A 409 14.92 4.31 6.23
CA ARG A 409 15.59 4.10 7.53
C ARG A 409 14.60 3.80 8.65
N TRP A 410 13.50 4.55 8.75
CA TRP A 410 12.45 4.30 9.74
C TRP A 410 11.81 2.93 9.59
N ALA A 411 11.50 2.53 8.37
CA ALA A 411 10.94 1.21 8.08
C ALA A 411 11.91 0.08 8.49
N LEU A 412 13.21 0.20 8.14
CA LEU A 412 14.22 -0.79 8.50
C LEU A 412 14.44 -0.87 10.03
N MET A 413 14.43 0.27 10.74
CA MET A 413 14.51 0.25 12.21
C MET A 413 13.30 -0.44 12.83
N PHE A 414 12.11 -0.22 12.29
CA PHE A 414 10.93 -0.94 12.74
C PHE A 414 11.08 -2.45 12.52
N VAL A 415 11.63 -2.88 11.37
CA VAL A 415 11.92 -4.29 11.08
C VAL A 415 12.87 -4.90 12.13
N ILE A 416 13.93 -4.18 12.52
CA ILE A 416 14.84 -4.62 13.58
C ILE A 416 14.10 -4.70 14.93
N PHE A 417 13.25 -3.73 15.22
CA PHE A 417 12.46 -3.72 16.46
C PHE A 417 11.49 -4.91 16.56
N THR A 418 11.07 -5.50 15.45
CA THR A 418 10.22 -6.70 15.46
C THR A 418 10.85 -7.90 16.19
N ILE A 419 12.18 -7.96 16.29
CA ILE A 419 12.89 -9.01 17.04
C ILE A 419 12.50 -8.94 18.53
N ILE A 420 12.51 -7.73 19.08
CA ILE A 420 12.16 -7.49 20.49
C ILE A 420 10.70 -7.81 20.75
N LEU A 421 9.82 -7.34 19.85
CA LEU A 421 8.39 -7.61 19.95
C LEU A 421 8.07 -9.10 19.86
N TYR A 422 8.76 -9.83 18.99
CA TYR A 422 8.61 -11.28 18.89
C TYR A 422 8.99 -11.98 20.18
N GLU A 423 10.13 -11.67 20.74
CA GLU A 423 10.60 -12.29 21.97
C GLU A 423 9.67 -12.00 23.15
N MET A 424 9.19 -10.75 23.27
CA MET A 424 8.22 -10.38 24.30
C MET A 424 6.88 -11.13 24.13
N SER A 425 6.43 -11.33 22.89
CA SER A 425 5.17 -12.03 22.59
C SER A 425 5.30 -13.52 22.89
N VAL A 426 6.36 -14.16 22.43
CA VAL A 426 6.59 -15.60 22.59
C VAL A 426 6.88 -15.98 24.03
N ASN A 427 7.75 -15.23 24.71
CA ASN A 427 8.05 -15.49 26.13
C ASN A 427 6.81 -15.35 27.03
N ARG A 428 5.97 -14.35 26.77
CA ARG A 428 4.72 -14.16 27.51
C ARG A 428 3.73 -15.30 27.28
N GLN A 429 3.69 -15.87 26.10
CA GLN A 429 2.84 -17.02 25.80
C GLN A 429 3.35 -18.28 26.50
N LEU A 430 4.67 -18.53 26.50
CA LEU A 430 5.28 -19.65 27.19
C LEU A 430 5.08 -19.60 28.70
N GLU A 431 5.19 -18.42 29.29
CA GLU A 431 4.89 -18.22 30.71
C GLU A 431 3.42 -18.55 31.03
N MET A 432 2.50 -18.28 30.10
CA MET A 432 1.07 -18.53 30.30
C MET A 432 0.63 -19.96 30.01
N GLU A 433 1.27 -20.67 29.07
CA GLU A 433 0.96 -22.06 28.74
C GLU A 433 1.64 -23.06 29.66
N GLY A 434 2.55 -22.59 30.50
CA GLY A 434 3.19 -23.33 31.60
C GLY A 434 3.49 -24.77 31.24
N LYS A 435 4.42 -25.04 30.30
CA LYS A 435 5.31 -26.21 30.26
C LYS A 435 5.49 -26.92 28.91
N ASN A 436 6.74 -27.32 28.68
CA ASN A 436 7.20 -28.51 27.92
C ASN A 436 7.13 -28.51 26.38
N GLN A 437 6.99 -27.42 25.69
CA GLN A 437 7.43 -27.45 24.29
C GLN A 437 8.82 -26.80 24.15
N LYS A 438 9.81 -27.61 23.71
CA LYS A 438 11.13 -27.12 23.31
C LYS A 438 10.96 -26.13 22.18
N ILE A 439 11.08 -24.86 22.48
CA ILE A 439 11.19 -23.82 21.43
C ILE A 439 12.58 -23.90 20.86
N THR A 440 12.66 -24.20 19.60
CA THR A 440 13.92 -24.38 18.87
C THR A 440 14.64 -23.07 18.54
N CYS A 441 14.13 -21.92 18.99
CA CYS A 441 14.77 -20.63 18.75
C CYS A 441 14.43 -19.59 19.83
N VAL A 442 15.00 -19.76 21.03
CA VAL A 442 15.02 -18.70 22.06
C VAL A 442 16.15 -17.75 21.70
N VAL A 443 15.81 -16.51 21.32
CA VAL A 443 16.84 -15.48 21.14
C VAL A 443 17.48 -15.21 22.50
N PRO A 444 18.81 -15.38 22.67
CA PRO A 444 19.48 -15.16 23.94
C PRO A 444 19.22 -13.76 24.50
N ALA A 445 19.08 -13.63 25.81
CA ALA A 445 18.76 -12.36 26.45
C ALA A 445 19.73 -11.22 26.09
N TRP A 446 21.03 -11.55 25.92
CA TRP A 446 22.02 -10.55 25.50
C TRP A 446 21.79 -10.03 24.09
N VAL A 447 21.25 -10.83 23.14
CA VAL A 447 20.88 -10.40 21.79
C VAL A 447 19.74 -9.39 21.86
N ARG A 448 18.75 -9.62 22.74
CA ARG A 448 17.65 -8.69 22.98
C ARG A 448 18.17 -7.34 23.46
N TYR A 449 19.04 -7.31 24.48
CA TYR A 449 19.60 -6.07 24.98
C TYR A 449 20.46 -5.35 23.95
N LEU A 450 21.25 -6.10 23.18
CA LEU A 450 22.07 -5.54 22.10
C LEU A 450 21.20 -4.95 20.99
N THR A 451 20.14 -5.64 20.61
CA THR A 451 19.20 -5.18 19.58
C THR A 451 18.43 -3.95 20.07
N LEU A 452 18.01 -3.94 21.34
CA LEU A 452 17.35 -2.79 21.96
C LEU A 452 18.29 -1.57 21.96
N LEU A 453 19.54 -1.76 22.39
CA LEU A 453 20.55 -0.70 22.39
C LEU A 453 20.83 -0.19 20.98
N ALA A 454 21.01 -1.09 20.02
CA ALA A 454 21.20 -0.75 18.60
C ALA A 454 20.00 0.01 18.03
N THR A 455 18.78 -0.41 18.36
CA THR A 455 17.55 0.27 17.94
C THR A 455 17.46 1.67 18.52
N ILE A 456 17.70 1.83 19.84
CA ILE A 456 17.70 3.14 20.50
C ILE A 456 18.77 4.04 19.88
N THR A 457 19.99 3.52 19.69
CA THR A 457 21.10 4.27 19.08
C THR A 457 20.76 4.70 17.65
N ALA A 458 20.20 3.79 16.84
CA ALA A 458 19.76 4.09 15.49
C ALA A 458 18.63 5.14 15.45
N LEU A 459 17.65 5.05 16.37
CA LEU A 459 16.59 6.05 16.52
C LEU A 459 17.16 7.43 16.87
N VAL A 460 18.05 7.49 17.86
CA VAL A 460 18.71 8.73 18.27
C VAL A 460 19.52 9.34 17.13
N LEU A 461 20.34 8.53 16.45
CA LEU A 461 21.14 9.00 15.30
C LEU A 461 20.24 9.48 14.15
N THR A 462 19.18 8.76 13.83
CA THR A 462 18.25 9.18 12.78
C THR A 462 17.54 10.49 13.14
N PHE A 463 17.12 10.64 14.41
CA PHE A 463 16.53 11.88 14.88
C PHE A 463 17.50 13.05 14.73
N PHE A 464 18.76 12.91 15.18
CA PHE A 464 19.77 13.96 15.04
C PHE A 464 20.12 14.27 13.57
N ILE A 465 20.22 13.26 12.70
CA ILE A 465 20.50 13.47 11.27
C ILE A 465 19.33 14.17 10.61
N SER A 466 18.09 13.74 10.85
CA SER A 466 16.89 14.38 10.30
C SER A 466 16.74 15.82 10.77
N PHE A 467 17.06 16.10 12.04
CA PHE A 467 17.00 17.47 12.58
C PHE A 467 18.08 18.38 11.97
N LYS A 468 19.27 17.83 11.73
CA LYS A 468 20.38 18.55 11.07
C LYS A 468 20.07 18.85 9.61
N ASP A 469 19.45 17.91 8.89
CA ASP A 469 19.05 18.09 7.50
C ASP A 469 17.95 19.15 7.36
N GLU A 470 16.95 19.17 8.25
CA GLU A 470 15.92 20.24 8.29
C GLU A 470 16.53 21.61 8.62
N THR A 471 17.49 21.65 9.55
CA THR A 471 18.13 22.90 9.95
C THR A 471 19.02 23.44 8.82
N ASN A 472 19.73 22.57 8.12
CA ASN A 472 20.53 22.93 6.96
C ASN A 472 19.66 23.36 5.78
N LEU A 473 18.52 22.72 5.53
CA LEU A 473 17.56 23.12 4.50
C LEU A 473 16.95 24.50 4.79
N LYS A 474 16.59 24.78 6.05
CA LYS A 474 16.10 26.10 6.49
C LYS A 474 17.18 27.18 6.40
N LEU A 475 18.44 26.84 6.70
CA LEU A 475 19.58 27.75 6.54
C LEU A 475 19.85 28.03 5.05
N HIS A 476 19.81 27.01 4.20
CA HIS A 476 20.00 27.15 2.75
C HIS A 476 18.87 27.98 2.10
N MET A 477 17.63 27.77 2.53
CA MET A 477 16.51 28.59 2.06
C MET A 477 16.62 30.06 2.51
N LYS A 478 17.04 30.34 3.75
CA LYS A 478 17.29 31.70 4.23
C LYS A 478 18.45 32.40 3.52
N SER A 479 19.47 31.67 3.07
CA SER A 479 20.61 32.24 2.35
C SER A 479 20.30 32.54 0.87
N HIS A 480 19.32 31.86 0.26
CA HIS A 480 18.95 32.05 -1.15
C HIS A 480 17.71 32.93 -1.35
N PHE A 481 16.93 33.14 -0.31
CA PHE A 481 15.80 34.06 -0.29
C PHE A 481 15.90 34.96 0.94
N PRO A 482 16.77 36.01 0.91
CA PRO A 482 16.72 37.03 1.93
C PRO A 482 15.34 37.72 1.87
N ALA A 483 14.69 37.83 3.04
CA ALA A 483 13.42 38.55 3.16
C ALA A 483 13.56 39.91 2.47
N GLN A 484 12.69 40.20 1.50
CA GLN A 484 12.51 41.57 1.00
C GLN A 484 11.98 42.38 2.17
N GLU A 485 12.85 43.20 2.75
CA GLU A 485 12.43 44.28 3.64
C GLU A 485 11.54 45.21 2.83
N HIS A 486 10.25 45.23 3.17
CA HIS A 486 9.37 46.32 2.76
C HIS A 486 9.92 47.60 3.35
N SER A 487 10.61 48.35 2.52
CA SER A 487 10.84 49.80 2.79
C SER A 487 9.54 50.56 2.49
N ASP A 488 8.67 50.61 3.48
CA ASP A 488 7.71 51.71 3.54
C ASP A 488 8.47 53.02 3.84
N THR A 489 8.79 53.73 2.80
CA THR A 489 9.10 55.16 2.92
C THR A 489 7.94 55.95 2.32
N LEU A 490 7.15 56.49 3.22
CA LEU A 490 6.27 57.66 3.02
C LEU A 490 7.04 58.80 2.36
N SER A 491 6.55 59.30 1.26
CA SER A 491 6.47 60.74 0.93
C SER A 491 5.49 60.97 -0.21
#